data_9c578b723830ee64ce2c96166639e280
#
_entry.id   9c578b723830ee64ce2c96166639e280
#
_cell.length_a   1.000
_cell.length_b   1.000
_cell.length_c   1.000
_cell.angle_alpha   90.00
_cell.angle_beta   90.00
_cell.angle_gamma   90.00
#
_symmetry.space_group_name_H-M   'P 1'
#
loop_
_entity.id
_entity.type
_entity.pdbx_description
1 polymer ?
#
loop_
_entity_poly.entity_id
_entity_poly.type
_entity_poly.pdbx_seq_one_letter_code
_entity_poly.pdbx_strand_id
1 'polypeptide(L)'
;YAGVNFLKNIASMNDWIVVHDAVRPCVSQIALERLWDIGSKEPDGAILAIPVSDTLKLGLADKEQNDPTSVYIKKTENREYYWLAQTPQMFKVELLLDVFQGKTFSFTDEASAVESIGKKPRLIQGERKNIKITTPDDLKIAENWQLKEEGVTAGHNMRIGQGFDVHKFGNEGKFVILGGVKI
;
A
#
# COMPACT_ATOMS: atom_id res chain seq x y z
N TYR A 1 7.46 -11.60 -3.03
CA TYR A 1 8.65 -12.37 -3.48
C TYR A 1 8.36 -13.25 -4.70
N ALA A 2 7.26 -14.05 -4.68
CA ALA A 2 6.93 -14.94 -5.80
C ALA A 2 6.73 -14.16 -7.11
N GLY A 3 6.00 -13.04 -7.09
CA GLY A 3 5.80 -12.18 -8.25
C GLY A 3 7.10 -11.57 -8.79
N VAL A 4 7.97 -11.09 -7.90
CA VAL A 4 9.26 -10.53 -8.29
C VAL A 4 10.17 -11.59 -8.93
N ASN A 5 10.19 -12.82 -8.38
CA ASN A 5 10.93 -13.93 -8.97
C ASN A 5 10.38 -14.35 -10.35
N PHE A 6 9.07 -14.32 -10.53
CA PHE A 6 8.48 -14.60 -11.83
C PHE A 6 8.93 -13.58 -12.90
N LEU A 7 9.03 -12.32 -12.51
CA LEU A 7 9.44 -11.24 -13.41
C LEU A 7 10.89 -11.36 -13.89
N LYS A 8 11.78 -12.07 -13.18
CA LYS A 8 13.15 -12.34 -13.64
C LYS A 8 13.22 -12.91 -15.06
N ASN A 9 12.20 -13.67 -15.46
CA ASN A 9 12.18 -14.37 -16.73
C ASN A 9 11.61 -13.54 -17.87
N ILE A 10 10.96 -12.41 -17.58
CA ILE A 10 10.21 -11.61 -18.56
C ILE A 10 10.54 -10.11 -18.52
N ALA A 11 11.27 -9.65 -17.52
CA ALA A 11 11.65 -8.24 -17.34
C ALA A 11 13.17 -8.07 -17.29
N SER A 12 13.65 -6.93 -17.77
CA SER A 12 15.04 -6.50 -17.61
C SER A 12 15.30 -6.03 -16.17
N MET A 13 16.54 -6.15 -15.70
CA MET A 13 16.95 -5.67 -14.38
C MET A 13 16.71 -4.17 -14.19
N ASN A 14 16.79 -3.40 -15.29
CA ASN A 14 16.55 -1.96 -15.31
C ASN A 14 15.08 -1.56 -15.44
N ASP A 15 14.19 -2.52 -15.68
CA ASP A 15 12.77 -2.23 -15.77
C ASP A 15 12.20 -1.82 -14.42
N TRP A 16 11.12 -1.05 -14.47
CA TRP A 16 10.41 -0.62 -13.29
C TRP A 16 9.27 -1.57 -12.95
N ILE A 17 9.18 -1.95 -11.69
CA ILE A 17 8.02 -2.63 -11.12
C ILE A 17 7.20 -1.61 -10.36
N VAL A 18 5.90 -1.60 -10.64
CA VAL A 18 4.92 -0.82 -9.88
C VAL A 18 4.04 -1.81 -9.11
N VAL A 19 4.17 -1.81 -7.80
CA VAL A 19 3.38 -2.67 -6.90
C VAL A 19 2.19 -1.89 -6.39
N HIS A 20 0.99 -2.47 -6.52
CA HIS A 20 -0.23 -1.81 -6.11
C HIS A 20 -1.19 -2.74 -5.37
N ASP A 21 -1.73 -2.27 -4.25
CA ASP A 21 -2.76 -2.98 -3.48
C ASP A 21 -4.07 -3.05 -4.29
N ALA A 22 -4.58 -4.26 -4.55
CA ALA A 22 -5.88 -4.45 -5.20
C ALA A 22 -7.05 -3.78 -4.43
N VAL A 23 -6.87 -3.57 -3.13
CA VAL A 23 -7.85 -2.91 -2.26
C VAL A 23 -7.73 -1.37 -2.24
N ARG A 24 -7.01 -0.76 -3.19
CA ARG A 24 -6.94 0.70 -3.41
C ARG A 24 -7.43 1.08 -4.81
N PRO A 25 -8.72 0.95 -5.09
CA PRO A 25 -9.26 1.13 -6.45
C PRO A 25 -9.29 2.59 -6.91
N CYS A 26 -9.05 3.55 -6.02
CA CYS A 26 -9.23 4.98 -6.29
C CYS A 26 -7.92 5.74 -6.55
N VAL A 27 -6.87 5.04 -7.02
CA VAL A 27 -5.66 5.73 -7.47
C VAL A 27 -5.96 6.50 -8.77
N SER A 28 -5.61 7.81 -8.81
CA SER A 28 -5.84 8.61 -10.00
C SER A 28 -4.71 8.48 -11.02
N GLN A 29 -5.04 8.74 -12.29
CA GLN A 29 -4.03 8.84 -13.34
C GLN A 29 -2.99 9.92 -13.02
N ILE A 30 -3.41 11.06 -12.47
CA ILE A 30 -2.51 12.16 -12.09
C ILE A 30 -1.49 11.71 -11.04
N ALA A 31 -1.92 10.90 -10.06
CA ALA A 31 -1.00 10.35 -9.06
C ALA A 31 -0.03 9.35 -9.67
N LEU A 32 -0.47 8.52 -10.63
CA LEU A 32 0.38 7.59 -11.37
C LEU A 32 1.41 8.32 -12.23
N GLU A 33 1.00 9.34 -12.98
CA GLU A 33 1.90 10.17 -13.79
C GLU A 33 2.95 10.87 -12.92
N ARG A 34 2.54 11.43 -11.79
CA ARG A 34 3.47 12.05 -10.82
C ARG A 34 4.46 11.04 -10.25
N LEU A 35 3.99 9.84 -9.90
CA LEU A 35 4.86 8.76 -9.44
C LEU A 35 5.90 8.40 -10.51
N TRP A 36 5.47 8.28 -11.76
CA TRP A 36 6.37 7.98 -12.88
C TRP A 36 7.37 9.10 -13.16
N ASP A 37 6.91 10.33 -13.30
CA ASP A 37 7.73 11.48 -13.69
C ASP A 37 8.84 11.79 -12.69
N ILE A 38 8.58 11.57 -11.42
CA ILE A 38 9.54 11.81 -10.35
C ILE A 38 10.29 10.51 -10.01
N GLY A 39 9.56 9.43 -9.78
CA GLY A 39 10.09 8.17 -9.28
C GLY A 39 11.04 7.49 -10.25
N SER A 40 10.83 7.62 -11.57
CA SER A 40 11.73 7.06 -12.57
C SER A 40 13.14 7.67 -12.57
N LYS A 41 13.35 8.77 -11.86
CA LYS A 41 14.64 9.45 -11.69
C LYS A 41 15.31 9.11 -10.35
N GLU A 42 14.59 8.39 -9.46
CA GLU A 42 15.07 8.06 -8.13
C GLU A 42 15.73 6.68 -8.11
N PRO A 43 17.01 6.56 -7.82
CA PRO A 43 17.73 5.29 -7.89
C PRO A 43 17.23 4.27 -6.86
N ASP A 44 16.72 4.75 -5.72
CA ASP A 44 16.22 3.92 -4.62
C ASP A 44 14.70 3.67 -4.70
N GLY A 45 14.06 4.11 -5.81
CA GLY A 45 12.63 3.99 -6.02
C GLY A 45 11.81 5.07 -5.32
N ALA A 46 10.49 4.96 -5.41
CA ALA A 46 9.55 5.94 -4.87
C ALA A 46 8.21 5.31 -4.52
N ILE A 47 7.50 5.94 -3.58
CA ILE A 47 6.17 5.53 -3.17
C ILE A 47 5.21 6.72 -3.11
N LEU A 48 3.94 6.48 -3.35
CA LEU A 48 2.92 7.44 -3.01
C LEU A 48 2.73 7.46 -1.48
N ALA A 49 2.58 8.65 -0.93
CA ALA A 49 2.30 8.84 0.48
C ALA A 49 1.56 10.15 0.72
N ILE A 50 0.84 10.27 1.83
CA ILE A 50 0.20 11.51 2.25
C ILE A 50 0.69 11.92 3.65
N PRO A 51 0.90 13.22 3.91
CA PRO A 51 1.27 13.67 5.23
C PRO A 51 0.14 13.40 6.23
N VAL A 52 0.50 13.08 7.46
CA VAL A 52 -0.47 12.89 8.54
C VAL A 52 -1.13 14.23 8.89
N SER A 53 -2.46 14.25 8.82
CA SER A 53 -3.28 15.45 9.11
C SER A 53 -3.74 15.54 10.57
N ASP A 54 -3.92 14.39 11.22
CA ASP A 54 -4.44 14.33 12.58
C ASP A 54 -3.32 14.36 13.62
N THR A 55 -3.67 14.68 14.86
CA THR A 55 -2.70 14.64 15.96
C THR A 55 -2.32 13.20 16.27
N LEU A 56 -1.04 12.86 16.15
CA LEU A 56 -0.55 11.54 16.47
C LEU A 56 -0.38 11.34 17.98
N LYS A 57 -0.95 10.27 18.50
CA LYS A 57 -0.80 9.81 19.88
C LYS A 57 -0.10 8.46 19.90
N LEU A 58 1.02 8.38 20.59
CA LEU A 58 1.62 7.10 20.93
C LEU A 58 0.85 6.50 22.11
N GLY A 59 0.24 5.34 21.91
CA GLY A 59 -0.46 4.58 22.94
C GLY A 59 0.44 3.60 23.68
N LEU A 60 0.11 3.32 24.93
CA LEU A 60 0.64 2.21 25.72
C LEU A 60 -0.53 1.36 26.18
N ALA A 61 -0.46 0.05 25.89
CA ALA A 61 -1.39 -0.91 26.47
C ALA A 61 -1.16 -1.02 27.98
N ASP A 62 -2.23 -0.98 28.75
CA ASP A 62 -2.16 -1.26 30.19
C ASP A 62 -2.01 -2.77 30.40
N LYS A 63 -0.82 -3.15 30.85
CA LYS A 63 -0.49 -4.57 31.08
C LYS A 63 -1.09 -5.12 32.39
N GLU A 64 -1.60 -4.27 33.25
CA GLU A 64 -2.18 -4.66 34.53
C GLU A 64 -3.68 -4.98 34.42
N GLN A 65 -4.33 -4.48 33.38
CA GLN A 65 -5.70 -4.80 33.06
C GLN A 65 -5.75 -5.93 32.04
N ASN A 66 -6.52 -6.99 32.32
CA ASN A 66 -6.79 -8.08 31.36
C ASN A 66 -7.68 -7.64 30.18
N ASP A 67 -7.69 -6.36 29.86
CA ASP A 67 -8.42 -5.76 28.75
C ASP A 67 -7.45 -5.24 27.70
N PRO A 68 -7.30 -5.93 26.54
CA PRO A 68 -6.41 -5.53 25.47
C PRO A 68 -6.82 -4.21 24.80
N THR A 69 -8.03 -3.71 25.06
CA THR A 69 -8.52 -2.44 24.54
C THR A 69 -8.17 -1.24 25.42
N SER A 70 -7.67 -1.49 26.64
CA SER A 70 -7.25 -0.44 27.57
C SER A 70 -5.89 0.13 27.15
N VAL A 71 -5.93 1.25 26.40
CA VAL A 71 -4.73 1.92 25.88
C VAL A 71 -4.73 3.37 26.35
N TYR A 72 -3.66 3.78 27.00
CA TYR A 72 -3.47 5.16 27.46
C TYR A 72 -2.50 5.94 26.59
N ILE A 73 -2.66 7.26 26.52
CA ILE A 73 -1.74 8.13 25.79
C ILE A 73 -0.40 8.16 26.55
N LYS A 74 0.66 7.70 25.88
CA LYS A 74 2.04 7.86 26.36
C LYS A 74 2.56 9.26 26.06
N LYS A 75 2.41 9.71 24.82
CA LYS A 75 2.83 11.04 24.37
C LYS A 75 2.15 11.46 23.07
N THR A 76 2.20 12.75 22.79
CA THR A 76 1.85 13.30 21.47
C THR A 76 3.13 13.41 20.64
N GLU A 77 3.08 12.90 19.40
CA GLU A 77 4.19 13.00 18.46
C GLU A 77 4.04 14.25 17.58
N ASN A 78 5.18 14.83 17.17
CA ASN A 78 5.16 15.87 16.16
C ASN A 78 4.87 15.22 14.79
N ARG A 79 3.71 15.49 14.21
CA ARG A 79 3.26 14.88 12.95
C ARG A 79 3.97 15.38 11.70
N GLU A 80 4.74 16.45 11.78
CA GLU A 80 5.35 17.14 10.64
C GLU A 80 6.18 16.22 9.74
N TYR A 81 6.82 15.20 10.34
CA TYR A 81 7.68 14.27 9.63
C TYR A 81 7.03 12.90 9.36
N TYR A 82 5.74 12.76 9.66
CA TYR A 82 5.05 11.49 9.49
C TYR A 82 4.18 11.50 8.24
N TRP A 83 4.31 10.42 7.47
CA TRP A 83 3.57 10.19 6.25
C TRP A 83 2.87 8.82 6.32
N LEU A 84 1.67 8.75 5.76
CA LEU A 84 0.95 7.50 5.57
C LEU A 84 1.33 6.95 4.20
N ALA A 85 2.07 5.84 4.19
CA ALA A 85 2.44 5.16 2.97
C ALA A 85 1.21 4.65 2.23
N GLN A 86 1.22 4.83 0.92
CA GLN A 86 0.22 4.31 0.01
C GLN A 86 0.90 3.44 -1.05
N THR A 87 0.10 2.74 -1.82
CA THR A 87 0.52 2.18 -3.09
C THR A 87 -0.19 2.95 -4.22
N PRO A 88 0.38 3.02 -5.44
CA PRO A 88 1.55 2.28 -5.94
C PRO A 88 2.88 2.67 -5.30
N GLN A 89 3.76 1.67 -5.24
CA GLN A 89 5.18 1.80 -4.92
C GLN A 89 5.99 1.36 -6.14
N MET A 90 7.04 2.09 -6.51
CA MET A 90 7.77 1.89 -7.75
C MET A 90 9.26 1.69 -7.50
N PHE A 91 9.80 0.57 -7.97
CA PHE A 91 11.20 0.18 -7.79
C PHE A 91 11.74 -0.51 -9.04
N LYS A 92 13.05 -0.50 -9.22
CA LYS A 92 13.69 -1.33 -10.26
C LYS A 92 13.62 -2.81 -9.91
N VAL A 93 13.52 -3.65 -10.94
CA VAL A 93 13.53 -5.12 -10.80
C VAL A 93 14.76 -5.57 -10.01
N GLU A 94 15.94 -5.08 -10.39
CA GLU A 94 17.20 -5.40 -9.72
C GLU A 94 17.13 -5.13 -8.21
N LEU A 95 16.66 -3.95 -7.82
CA LEU A 95 16.60 -3.53 -6.42
C LEU A 95 15.70 -4.45 -5.58
N LEU A 96 14.51 -4.79 -6.08
CA LEU A 96 13.62 -5.70 -5.37
C LEU A 96 14.19 -7.13 -5.30
N LEU A 97 14.87 -7.57 -6.35
CA LEU A 97 15.52 -8.87 -6.35
C LEU A 97 16.63 -8.95 -5.29
N ASP A 98 17.45 -7.91 -5.18
CA ASP A 98 18.54 -7.84 -4.19
C ASP A 98 18.01 -7.92 -2.76
N VAL A 99 16.92 -7.20 -2.49
CA VAL A 99 16.27 -7.22 -1.17
C VAL A 99 15.74 -8.59 -0.82
N PHE A 100 15.10 -9.29 -1.77
CA PHE A 100 14.43 -10.55 -1.50
C PHE A 100 15.32 -11.78 -1.68
N GLN A 101 16.58 -11.64 -2.12
CA GLN A 101 17.51 -12.78 -2.24
C GLN A 101 17.91 -13.34 -0.86
N GLY A 102 17.42 -14.51 -0.55
CA GLY A 102 17.97 -15.37 0.51
C GLY A 102 17.55 -15.06 1.95
N LYS A 103 16.59 -14.20 2.20
CA LYS A 103 16.17 -13.82 3.54
C LYS A 103 14.67 -13.93 3.74
N THR A 104 14.26 -14.61 4.81
CA THR A 104 12.87 -14.60 5.28
C THR A 104 12.68 -13.38 6.17
N PHE A 105 12.22 -12.26 5.60
CA PHE A 105 11.90 -11.07 6.37
C PHE A 105 10.40 -10.86 6.39
N SER A 106 9.88 -10.38 7.50
CA SER A 106 8.52 -9.86 7.60
C SER A 106 8.58 -8.35 7.37
N PHE A 107 8.42 -7.94 6.12
CA PHE A 107 8.27 -6.53 5.76
C PHE A 107 6.79 -6.16 5.69
N THR A 108 6.46 -4.92 5.99
CA THR A 108 5.09 -4.40 5.91
C THR A 108 4.70 -4.00 4.49
N ASP A 109 5.71 -3.57 3.70
CA ASP A 109 5.57 -3.18 2.29
C ASP A 109 6.93 -3.27 1.57
N GLU A 110 6.96 -3.01 0.26
CA GLU A 110 8.18 -3.03 -0.55
C GLU A 110 9.16 -1.93 -0.13
N ALA A 111 8.67 -0.77 0.29
CA ALA A 111 9.53 0.32 0.76
C ALA A 111 10.32 -0.09 2.00
N SER A 112 9.67 -0.70 3.00
CA SER A 112 10.35 -1.18 4.21
C SER A 112 11.39 -2.26 3.91
N ALA A 113 11.15 -3.07 2.88
CA ALA A 113 12.12 -4.04 2.40
C ALA A 113 13.36 -3.35 1.80
N VAL A 114 13.17 -2.33 0.98
CA VAL A 114 14.25 -1.54 0.37
C VAL A 114 15.02 -0.73 1.42
N GLU A 115 14.34 -0.17 2.42
CA GLU A 115 14.95 0.52 3.56
C GLU A 115 15.87 -0.40 4.36
N SER A 116 15.54 -1.70 4.47
CA SER A 116 16.34 -2.68 5.23
C SER A 116 17.77 -2.87 4.71
N ILE A 117 18.01 -2.51 3.46
CA ILE A 117 19.35 -2.52 2.84
C ILE A 117 19.99 -1.13 2.77
N GLY A 118 19.49 -0.17 3.57
CA GLY A 118 20.03 1.18 3.69
C GLY A 118 19.65 2.14 2.58
N LYS A 119 18.71 1.79 1.73
CA LYS A 119 18.17 2.63 0.67
C LYS A 119 17.10 3.59 1.20
N LYS A 120 16.82 4.66 0.44
CA LYS A 120 15.91 5.73 0.86
C LYS A 120 14.90 6.05 -0.25
N PRO A 121 13.83 5.26 -0.37
CA PRO A 121 12.76 5.53 -1.35
C PRO A 121 12.18 6.94 -1.16
N ARG A 122 11.88 7.61 -2.28
CA ARG A 122 11.31 8.95 -2.23
C ARG A 122 9.82 8.92 -1.92
N LEU A 123 9.38 9.76 -0.98
CA LEU A 123 7.96 10.02 -0.74
C LEU A 123 7.43 10.98 -1.80
N ILE A 124 6.42 10.57 -2.53
CA ILE A 124 5.73 11.37 -3.55
C ILE A 124 4.30 11.62 -3.09
N GLN A 125 3.85 12.86 -3.24
CA GLN A 125 2.52 13.27 -2.82
C GLN A 125 1.43 12.42 -3.47
N GLY A 126 0.77 11.60 -2.67
CA GLY A 126 -0.40 10.83 -3.02
C GLY A 126 -1.70 11.63 -2.81
N GLU A 127 -2.81 10.92 -2.74
CA GLU A 127 -4.15 11.51 -2.63
C GLU A 127 -4.97 10.84 -1.52
N ARG A 128 -5.77 11.61 -0.80
CA ARG A 128 -6.64 11.07 0.25
C ARG A 128 -7.66 10.07 -0.27
N LYS A 129 -8.12 10.24 -1.52
CA LYS A 129 -9.06 9.31 -2.15
C LYS A 129 -8.46 7.93 -2.44
N ASN A 130 -7.12 7.82 -2.50
CA ASN A 130 -6.43 6.53 -2.67
C ASN A 130 -6.41 5.75 -1.35
N ILE A 131 -7.58 5.58 -0.73
CA ILE A 131 -7.76 4.83 0.51
C ILE A 131 -7.55 3.34 0.30
N LYS A 132 -7.12 2.67 1.35
CA LYS A 132 -7.12 1.20 1.43
C LYS A 132 -8.48 0.75 1.97
N ILE A 133 -9.23 -0.02 1.21
CA ILE A 133 -10.50 -0.59 1.65
C ILE A 133 -10.21 -1.68 2.67
N THR A 134 -10.52 -1.41 3.93
CA THR A 134 -10.33 -2.33 5.06
C THR A 134 -11.63 -2.59 5.81
N THR A 135 -12.61 -1.71 5.64
CA THR A 135 -13.93 -1.79 6.27
C THR A 135 -15.05 -1.66 5.23
N PRO A 136 -16.28 -2.10 5.56
CA PRO A 136 -17.44 -1.89 4.68
C PRO A 136 -17.72 -0.40 4.39
N ASP A 137 -17.38 0.50 5.31
CA ASP A 137 -17.58 1.93 5.11
C ASP A 137 -16.57 2.51 4.13
N ASP A 138 -15.32 2.03 4.14
CA ASP A 138 -14.32 2.40 3.12
C ASP A 138 -14.82 2.04 1.71
N LEU A 139 -15.48 0.88 1.56
CA LEU A 139 -16.03 0.47 0.26
C LEU A 139 -17.08 1.46 -0.23
N LYS A 140 -18.01 1.87 0.61
CA LYS A 140 -19.04 2.86 0.25
C LYS A 140 -18.41 4.20 -0.16
N ILE A 141 -17.37 4.62 0.55
CA ILE A 141 -16.63 5.85 0.23
C ILE A 141 -15.96 5.73 -1.14
N ALA A 142 -15.27 4.61 -1.40
CA ALA A 142 -14.60 4.36 -2.67
C ALA A 142 -15.60 4.31 -3.85
N GLU A 143 -16.74 3.63 -3.68
CA GLU A 143 -17.82 3.58 -4.67
C GLU A 143 -18.33 4.99 -5.03
N ASN A 144 -18.57 5.82 -4.02
CA ASN A 144 -19.04 7.20 -4.25
C ASN A 144 -18.02 8.07 -5.01
N TRP A 145 -16.73 7.84 -4.81
CA TRP A 145 -15.70 8.57 -5.54
C TRP A 145 -15.59 8.10 -7.00
N GLN A 146 -15.63 6.81 -7.26
CA GLN A 146 -15.58 6.27 -8.62
C GLN A 146 -16.79 6.71 -9.45
N LEU A 147 -17.99 6.65 -8.89
CA LEU A 147 -19.22 7.09 -9.59
C LEU A 147 -19.16 8.57 -10.01
N LYS A 148 -18.52 9.42 -9.23
CA LYS A 148 -18.36 10.84 -9.56
C LYS A 148 -17.34 11.09 -10.69
N GLU A 149 -16.27 10.28 -10.75
CA GLU A 149 -15.25 10.44 -11.80
C GLU A 149 -15.74 9.94 -13.16
N GLU A 150 -16.57 8.91 -13.19
CA GLU A 150 -17.14 8.35 -14.42
C GLU A 150 -18.31 9.19 -15.00
N GLY A 151 -18.74 10.24 -14.29
CA GLY A 151 -19.90 11.05 -14.74
C GLY A 151 -21.20 10.25 -14.76
N VAL A 152 -21.24 9.09 -14.15
CA VAL A 152 -22.36 8.15 -14.17
C VAL A 152 -23.37 8.57 -13.11
N THR A 153 -24.49 9.11 -13.54
CA THR A 153 -25.70 9.15 -12.74
C THR A 153 -26.13 7.73 -12.41
N ALA A 154 -26.43 7.47 -11.15
CA ALA A 154 -26.80 6.16 -10.61
C ALA A 154 -27.74 5.39 -11.54
N GLY A 155 -27.24 4.36 -12.25
CA GLY A 155 -28.08 3.59 -13.17
C GLY A 155 -27.37 2.50 -13.98
N HIS A 156 -26.05 2.48 -14.07
CA HIS A 156 -25.35 1.45 -14.85
C HIS A 156 -24.35 0.67 -13.99
N ASN A 157 -24.70 -0.58 -13.71
CA ASN A 157 -23.91 -1.51 -12.89
C ASN A 157 -22.93 -2.35 -13.72
N MET A 158 -22.08 -1.73 -14.52
CA MET A 158 -20.96 -2.50 -15.12
C MET A 158 -19.66 -2.14 -14.38
N ARG A 159 -19.09 -3.09 -13.68
CA ARG A 159 -17.82 -2.95 -12.96
C ARG A 159 -16.82 -3.94 -13.55
N ILE A 160 -15.71 -3.42 -14.07
CA ILE A 160 -14.59 -4.23 -14.52
C ILE A 160 -13.40 -3.82 -13.66
N GLY A 161 -12.81 -4.79 -12.94
CA GLY A 161 -11.62 -4.58 -12.15
C GLY A 161 -10.65 -5.75 -12.34
N GLN A 162 -9.37 -5.47 -12.51
CA GLN A 162 -8.29 -6.44 -12.35
C GLN A 162 -7.47 -6.03 -11.16
N GLY A 163 -7.22 -6.96 -10.23
CA GLY A 163 -6.37 -6.75 -9.10
C GLY A 163 -5.56 -8.00 -8.82
N PHE A 164 -4.27 -7.81 -8.50
CA PHE A 164 -3.43 -8.88 -7.97
C PHE A 164 -3.08 -8.52 -6.53
N ASP A 165 -3.40 -9.42 -5.62
CA ASP A 165 -2.98 -9.34 -4.23
C ASP A 165 -2.38 -10.69 -3.82
N VAL A 166 -1.26 -10.65 -3.10
CA VAL A 166 -0.56 -11.87 -2.69
C VAL A 166 -0.60 -11.98 -1.17
N HIS A 167 -1.39 -12.91 -0.67
CA HIS A 167 -1.45 -13.25 0.75
C HIS A 167 -0.83 -14.62 1.02
N LYS A 168 -0.16 -14.75 2.16
CA LYS A 168 0.29 -16.04 2.65
C LYS A 168 -0.93 -16.81 3.17
N PHE A 169 -1.15 -18.01 2.65
CA PHE A 169 -2.18 -18.91 3.18
C PHE A 169 -1.81 -19.32 4.61
N GLY A 170 -2.73 -19.13 5.55
CA GLY A 170 -2.63 -19.69 6.90
C GLY A 170 -2.90 -21.21 6.88
N ASN A 171 -2.36 -21.93 7.86
CA ASN A 171 -2.53 -23.39 7.94
C ASN A 171 -3.94 -23.84 8.36
N GLU A 172 -4.86 -22.89 8.65
CA GLU A 172 -6.17 -23.16 9.24
C GLU A 172 -7.35 -22.55 8.48
N GLY A 173 -7.38 -22.63 7.16
CA GLY A 173 -8.54 -22.09 6.45
C GLY A 173 -8.78 -22.72 5.08
N LYS A 174 -10.04 -23.08 4.80
CA LYS A 174 -10.49 -23.62 3.50
C LYS A 174 -10.87 -22.52 2.51
N PHE A 175 -10.61 -21.24 2.81
CA PHE A 175 -11.05 -20.12 1.99
C PHE A 175 -10.11 -18.92 2.16
N VAL A 176 -10.06 -18.08 1.16
CA VAL A 176 -9.33 -16.81 1.14
C VAL A 176 -10.34 -15.67 1.28
N ILE A 177 -10.02 -14.64 2.04
CA ILE A 177 -10.79 -13.40 2.08
C ILE A 177 -10.00 -12.33 1.34
N LEU A 178 -10.54 -11.86 0.20
CA LEU A 178 -9.95 -10.78 -0.60
C LEU A 178 -10.93 -9.60 -0.63
N GLY A 179 -10.47 -8.41 -0.25
CA GLY A 179 -11.32 -7.22 -0.21
C GLY A 179 -12.58 -7.37 0.64
N GLY A 180 -12.55 -8.20 1.70
CA GLY A 180 -13.70 -8.51 2.54
C GLY A 180 -14.65 -9.57 1.98
N VAL A 181 -14.37 -10.15 0.82
CA VAL A 181 -15.17 -11.20 0.18
C VAL A 181 -14.50 -12.56 0.40
N LYS A 182 -15.29 -13.54 0.83
CA LYS A 182 -14.86 -14.93 0.98
C LYS A 182 -14.85 -15.61 -0.39
N ILE A 183 -13.69 -16.15 -0.80
CA ILE A 183 -13.48 -16.90 -2.02
C ILE A 183 -13.17 -18.35 -1.68
#